data_57bfebb2f5cabb0cb99f79f9a0d7c6fb
#
_entry.id   57bfebb2f5cabb0cb99f79f9a0d7c6fb
#
_cell.length_a   1.000
_cell.length_b   1.000
_cell.length_c   1.000
_cell.angle_alpha   90.00
_cell.angle_beta   90.00
_cell.angle_gamma   90.00
#
_symmetry.space_group_name_H-M   'P 1'
#
loop_
_entity.id
_entity.type
_entity.pdbx_description
1 polymer ?
#
loop_
_entity_poly.entity_id
_entity_poly.type
_entity_poly.pdbx_seq_one_letter_code
_entity_poly.pdbx_strand_id
1 'polypeptide(L)'
;NYIYYFLVAKYMADNMHCKTGVDNIMNLCENIHDDQKANILIFIAHHIKNPQFVEATQLALMSALDNQKPVSLSKDDDYYKLLNEICESLKQEIIKPTEQIDPEKEREKILKRRDENERLVSNEKVNPNSLPIEIQNMNKSLRSIEVVGQIVKNRQGSLPKPDIKTMVMEMYGAAFRTIGYFGAIIESEREHVVEDVINNKNEGASNNEIIKKIDSFFELTSLNFCLFVFSKVINAVGSKELRSTFSQIAEEIGTPAAKLVSFSIISCFSKIAIPELEDLVEDLRDNPVAMSIIRARVRSYLYNNHVNFSDRQKIINTVNLNPRDSHIVANKPSRKSR
;
A
#
# COMPACT_ATOMS: atom_id res chain seq x y z
N ASN A 1 14.99 -16.01 13.98
CA ASN A 1 13.83 -16.64 13.33
C ASN A 1 14.02 -16.91 11.82
N TYR A 2 14.82 -16.10 11.07
CA TYR A 2 15.03 -16.30 9.62
C TYR A 2 15.56 -17.70 9.25
N ILE A 3 16.52 -18.22 9.98
CA ILE A 3 17.10 -19.56 9.75
C ILE A 3 16.03 -20.64 9.91
N TYR A 4 15.16 -20.51 10.90
CA TYR A 4 14.05 -21.44 11.12
C TYR A 4 13.11 -21.47 9.91
N TYR A 5 12.63 -20.30 9.44
CA TYR A 5 11.74 -20.22 8.27
C TYR A 5 12.39 -20.78 7.01
N PHE A 6 13.68 -20.48 6.81
CA PHE A 6 14.45 -21.00 5.69
C PHE A 6 14.53 -22.53 5.71
N LEU A 7 14.87 -23.13 6.86
CA LEU A 7 15.01 -24.60 6.99
C LEU A 7 13.66 -25.30 6.81
N VAL A 8 12.58 -24.77 7.41
CA VAL A 8 11.24 -25.33 7.25
C VAL A 8 10.78 -25.23 5.80
N ALA A 9 10.97 -24.08 5.17
CA ALA A 9 10.62 -23.87 3.77
C ALA A 9 11.39 -24.80 2.84
N LYS A 10 12.70 -24.99 3.06
CA LYS A 10 13.52 -25.91 2.29
C LYS A 10 13.03 -27.36 2.45
N TYR A 11 12.78 -27.79 3.68
CA TYR A 11 12.22 -29.11 3.93
C TYR A 11 10.89 -29.36 3.22
N MET A 12 9.97 -28.37 3.30
CA MET A 12 8.69 -28.44 2.60
C MET A 12 8.85 -28.46 1.08
N ALA A 13 9.79 -27.64 0.56
CA ALA A 13 10.12 -27.60 -0.84
C ALA A 13 10.59 -28.95 -1.38
N ASP A 14 11.50 -29.58 -0.66
CA ASP A 14 12.09 -30.88 -1.02
C ASP A 14 11.04 -32.01 -0.97
N ASN A 15 9.99 -31.89 -0.17
CA ASN A 15 8.92 -32.88 0.02
C ASN A 15 7.62 -32.60 -0.73
N MET A 16 7.56 -31.62 -1.60
CA MET A 16 6.35 -31.28 -2.39
C MET A 16 5.86 -32.36 -3.37
N HIS A 17 6.69 -33.34 -3.66
CA HIS A 17 6.33 -34.44 -4.54
C HIS A 17 5.41 -35.48 -3.87
N CYS A 18 5.21 -35.43 -2.57
CA CYS A 18 4.32 -36.29 -1.83
C CYS A 18 3.02 -35.55 -1.42
N LYS A 19 1.93 -36.31 -1.25
CA LYS A 19 0.63 -35.80 -0.86
C LYS A 19 0.70 -34.95 0.41
N THR A 20 1.41 -35.45 1.42
CA THR A 20 1.59 -34.73 2.71
C THR A 20 2.27 -33.36 2.52
N GLY A 21 3.22 -33.25 1.59
CA GLY A 21 3.87 -31.98 1.28
C GLY A 21 2.92 -30.96 0.65
N VAL A 22 2.07 -31.41 -0.26
CA VAL A 22 1.03 -30.57 -0.87
C VAL A 22 0.01 -30.13 0.18
N ASP A 23 -0.50 -31.07 1.00
CA ASP A 23 -1.48 -30.79 2.06
C ASP A 23 -0.93 -29.75 3.07
N ASN A 24 0.35 -29.84 3.42
CA ASN A 24 1.01 -28.88 4.30
C ASN A 24 1.05 -27.47 3.68
N ILE A 25 1.32 -27.34 2.39
CA ILE A 25 1.33 -26.05 1.71
C ILE A 25 -0.07 -25.47 1.62
N MET A 26 -1.07 -26.28 1.32
CA MET A 26 -2.47 -25.82 1.33
C MET A 26 -2.85 -25.30 2.71
N ASN A 27 -2.49 -26.00 3.78
CA ASN A 27 -2.72 -25.53 5.16
C ASN A 27 -2.01 -24.20 5.46
N LEU A 28 -0.79 -23.99 4.96
CA LEU A 28 -0.12 -22.69 5.08
C LEU A 28 -0.88 -21.58 4.34
N CYS A 29 -1.37 -21.85 3.14
CA CYS A 29 -2.13 -20.89 2.33
C CYS A 29 -3.48 -20.54 3.00
N GLU A 30 -4.19 -21.50 3.55
CA GLU A 30 -5.44 -21.29 4.28
C GLU A 30 -5.26 -20.37 5.50
N ASN A 31 -4.13 -20.50 6.17
CA ASN A 31 -3.79 -19.77 7.39
C ASN A 31 -2.74 -18.66 7.15
N ILE A 32 -2.71 -18.08 5.97
CA ILE A 32 -1.71 -17.08 5.54
C ILE A 32 -1.78 -15.76 6.36
N HIS A 33 -2.87 -15.52 7.10
CA HIS A 33 -3.00 -14.40 8.03
C HIS A 33 -2.03 -14.49 9.22
N ASP A 34 -1.49 -15.67 9.51
CA ASP A 34 -0.43 -15.90 10.49
C ASP A 34 0.92 -15.51 9.89
N ASP A 35 1.62 -14.58 10.52
CA ASP A 35 2.92 -14.07 10.09
C ASP A 35 3.98 -15.15 9.92
N GLN A 36 3.97 -16.19 10.76
CA GLN A 36 4.94 -17.29 10.66
C GLN A 36 4.68 -18.11 9.41
N LYS A 37 3.42 -18.44 9.12
CA LYS A 37 3.00 -19.20 7.95
C LYS A 37 3.24 -18.44 6.66
N ALA A 38 2.91 -17.15 6.63
CA ALA A 38 3.20 -16.28 5.51
C ALA A 38 4.70 -16.18 5.21
N ASN A 39 5.54 -16.04 6.24
CA ASN A 39 6.99 -16.00 6.08
C ASN A 39 7.54 -17.34 5.53
N ILE A 40 7.02 -18.48 5.98
CA ILE A 40 7.40 -19.78 5.43
C ILE A 40 7.04 -19.85 3.94
N LEU A 41 5.83 -19.41 3.54
CA LEU A 41 5.41 -19.36 2.13
C LEU A 41 6.31 -18.45 1.28
N ILE A 42 6.73 -17.29 1.80
CA ILE A 42 7.69 -16.40 1.13
C ILE A 42 9.03 -17.14 0.89
N PHE A 43 9.55 -17.84 1.88
CA PHE A 43 10.78 -18.62 1.69
C PHE A 43 10.58 -19.80 0.75
N ILE A 44 9.43 -20.47 0.77
CA ILE A 44 9.09 -21.52 -0.19
C ILE A 44 9.12 -20.96 -1.62
N ALA A 45 8.59 -19.75 -1.85
CA ALA A 45 8.59 -19.10 -3.17
C ALA A 45 10.00 -18.93 -3.77
N HIS A 46 11.05 -18.85 -2.94
CA HIS A 46 12.44 -18.82 -3.40
C HIS A 46 13.00 -20.21 -3.82
N HIS A 47 12.45 -21.29 -3.26
CA HIS A 47 12.99 -22.64 -3.45
C HIS A 47 12.23 -23.44 -4.49
N ILE A 48 10.93 -23.18 -4.68
CA ILE A 48 10.06 -24.02 -5.49
C ILE A 48 9.71 -23.36 -6.83
N LYS A 49 9.81 -24.15 -7.91
CA LYS A 49 9.27 -23.81 -9.24
C LYS A 49 8.00 -24.61 -9.58
N ASN A 50 7.36 -25.22 -8.59
CA ASN A 50 6.20 -26.08 -8.80
C ASN A 50 4.96 -25.25 -9.17
N PRO A 51 4.25 -25.52 -10.27
CA PRO A 51 3.02 -24.83 -10.65
C PRO A 51 1.92 -24.92 -9.59
N GLN A 52 1.74 -26.06 -8.92
CA GLN A 52 0.74 -26.24 -7.87
C GLN A 52 0.91 -25.26 -6.69
N PHE A 53 2.14 -24.93 -6.34
CA PHE A 53 2.41 -23.91 -5.33
C PHE A 53 1.95 -22.53 -5.79
N VAL A 54 2.23 -22.17 -7.04
CA VAL A 54 1.79 -20.90 -7.64
C VAL A 54 0.26 -20.83 -7.67
N GLU A 55 -0.39 -21.88 -8.13
CA GLU A 55 -1.86 -21.99 -8.15
C GLU A 55 -2.48 -21.86 -6.76
N ALA A 56 -1.94 -22.57 -5.75
CA ALA A 56 -2.45 -22.51 -4.38
C ALA A 56 -2.34 -21.10 -3.78
N THR A 57 -1.21 -20.42 -3.97
CA THR A 57 -1.01 -19.06 -3.48
C THR A 57 -1.87 -18.04 -4.23
N GLN A 58 -2.04 -18.24 -5.53
CA GLN A 58 -2.92 -17.40 -6.36
C GLN A 58 -4.39 -17.58 -5.97
N LEU A 59 -4.82 -18.81 -5.72
CA LEU A 59 -6.17 -19.10 -5.23
C LEU A 59 -6.43 -18.45 -3.86
N ALA A 60 -5.47 -18.51 -2.94
CA ALA A 60 -5.55 -17.83 -1.65
C ALA A 60 -5.70 -16.29 -1.80
N LEU A 61 -5.00 -15.70 -2.77
CA LEU A 61 -5.11 -14.28 -3.10
C LEU A 61 -6.49 -13.93 -3.69
N MET A 62 -6.97 -14.73 -4.63
CA MET A 62 -8.26 -14.51 -5.30
C MET A 62 -9.44 -14.64 -4.33
N SER A 63 -9.37 -15.62 -3.42
CA SER A 63 -10.42 -15.86 -2.41
C SER A 63 -10.41 -14.84 -1.26
N ALA A 64 -9.35 -14.04 -1.14
CA ALA A 64 -9.27 -13.03 -0.09
C ALA A 64 -10.26 -11.89 -0.37
N LEU A 65 -11.28 -11.76 0.51
CA LEU A 65 -12.33 -10.73 0.40
C LEU A 65 -13.03 -10.72 -0.98
N ASP A 66 -13.26 -11.90 -1.57
CA ASP A 66 -13.85 -12.07 -2.90
C ASP A 66 -15.30 -11.55 -2.99
N ASN A 67 -16.01 -11.51 -1.88
CA ASN A 67 -17.35 -10.92 -1.74
C ASN A 67 -17.34 -9.38 -1.65
N GLN A 68 -16.18 -8.74 -1.60
CA GLN A 68 -16.06 -7.29 -1.50
C GLN A 68 -15.88 -6.64 -2.87
N LYS A 69 -16.56 -5.51 -3.08
CA LYS A 69 -16.37 -4.69 -4.28
C LYS A 69 -14.99 -4.00 -4.23
N PRO A 70 -14.17 -4.12 -5.28
CA PRO A 70 -12.90 -3.39 -5.34
C PRO A 70 -13.14 -1.89 -5.48
N VAL A 71 -12.38 -1.09 -4.73
CA VAL A 71 -12.37 0.37 -4.82
C VAL A 71 -11.76 0.83 -6.15
N SER A 72 -12.43 1.74 -6.82
CA SER A 72 -11.98 2.32 -8.08
C SER A 72 -11.33 3.70 -7.92
N LEU A 73 -11.66 4.42 -6.85
CA LEU A 73 -11.41 5.84 -6.63
C LEU A 73 -12.01 6.74 -7.72
N SER A 74 -13.03 6.27 -8.45
CA SER A 74 -13.84 7.09 -9.34
C SER A 74 -14.86 7.91 -8.55
N LYS A 75 -15.39 8.99 -9.10
CA LYS A 75 -16.30 9.92 -8.40
C LYS A 75 -17.60 9.29 -7.89
N ASP A 76 -18.02 8.20 -8.48
CA ASP A 76 -19.18 7.39 -8.09
C ASP A 76 -18.87 6.36 -7.01
N ASP A 77 -17.60 6.15 -6.68
CA ASP A 77 -17.14 5.21 -5.64
C ASP A 77 -17.39 5.79 -4.24
N ASP A 78 -17.97 5.00 -3.34
CA ASP A 78 -18.26 5.45 -1.99
C ASP A 78 -17.00 5.72 -1.18
N TYR A 79 -15.94 4.95 -1.40
CA TYR A 79 -14.65 5.22 -0.77
C TYR A 79 -14.02 6.54 -1.28
N TYR A 80 -14.22 6.89 -2.55
CA TYR A 80 -13.82 8.21 -3.05
C TYR A 80 -14.58 9.32 -2.33
N LYS A 81 -15.90 9.19 -2.13
CA LYS A 81 -16.70 10.18 -1.42
C LYS A 81 -16.20 10.39 0.00
N LEU A 82 -15.88 9.29 0.71
CA LEU A 82 -15.26 9.32 2.04
C LEU A 82 -13.94 10.11 2.06
N LEU A 83 -13.10 10.01 1.02
CA LEU A 83 -11.81 10.70 0.98
C LEU A 83 -11.86 12.12 0.42
N ASN A 84 -12.91 12.48 -0.32
CA ASN A 84 -12.93 13.72 -1.08
C ASN A 84 -12.91 14.96 -0.17
N GLU A 85 -13.62 14.94 0.94
CA GLU A 85 -13.70 16.06 1.88
C GLU A 85 -12.35 16.36 2.52
N ILE A 86 -11.64 15.35 2.99
CA ILE A 86 -10.30 15.52 3.56
C ILE A 86 -9.29 15.99 2.51
N CYS A 87 -9.37 15.50 1.28
CA CYS A 87 -8.48 15.93 0.20
C CYS A 87 -8.71 17.38 -0.21
N GLU A 88 -9.95 17.86 -0.16
CA GLU A 88 -10.28 19.28 -0.36
C GLU A 88 -9.77 20.14 0.83
N SER A 89 -9.96 19.68 2.06
CA SER A 89 -9.47 20.35 3.27
C SER A 89 -7.94 20.44 3.29
N LEU A 90 -7.24 19.36 2.96
CA LEU A 90 -5.78 19.34 2.88
C LEU A 90 -5.22 20.30 1.83
N LYS A 91 -5.94 20.60 0.74
CA LYS A 91 -5.54 21.66 -0.19
C LYS A 91 -5.45 23.02 0.49
N GLN A 92 -6.32 23.28 1.48
CA GLN A 92 -6.38 24.56 2.19
C GLN A 92 -5.37 24.62 3.35
N GLU A 93 -5.06 23.49 4.02
CA GLU A 93 -4.18 23.45 5.20
C GLU A 93 -2.69 23.34 4.87
N ILE A 94 -2.33 22.78 3.71
CA ILE A 94 -0.91 22.70 3.25
C ILE A 94 -0.29 24.11 3.04
N ILE A 95 -1.06 25.16 3.19
CA ILE A 95 -0.61 26.56 3.06
C ILE A 95 -0.01 27.12 4.36
N LYS A 96 -0.16 26.45 5.52
CA LYS A 96 0.48 26.91 6.76
C LYS A 96 1.95 26.42 6.80
N PRO A 97 2.94 27.33 6.93
CA PRO A 97 4.34 26.92 7.04
C PRO A 97 4.52 26.19 8.37
N THR A 98 4.72 24.88 8.28
CA THR A 98 5.22 24.11 9.42
C THR A 98 6.63 24.61 9.74
N GLU A 99 6.91 24.89 11.01
CA GLU A 99 8.24 25.28 11.51
C GLU A 99 9.32 24.36 10.94
N GLN A 100 10.51 24.91 10.73
CA GLN A 100 11.65 24.20 10.16
C GLN A 100 11.93 22.91 10.95
N ILE A 101 11.41 21.81 10.43
CA ILE A 101 11.69 20.49 10.99
C ILE A 101 13.11 20.11 10.49
N ASP A 102 14.02 19.92 11.42
CA ASP A 102 15.36 19.39 11.15
C ASP A 102 15.21 17.93 10.65
N PRO A 103 15.52 17.64 9.37
CA PRO A 103 15.28 16.33 8.78
C PRO A 103 16.08 15.20 9.46
N GLU A 104 17.23 15.50 10.06
CA GLU A 104 18.06 14.52 10.77
C GLU A 104 17.43 14.14 12.10
N LYS A 105 16.91 15.11 12.86
CA LYS A 105 16.20 14.86 14.12
C LYS A 105 14.88 14.11 13.91
N GLU A 106 14.17 14.41 12.81
CA GLU A 106 12.91 13.70 12.51
C GLU A 106 13.20 12.26 12.09
N ARG A 107 14.25 12.03 11.32
CA ARG A 107 14.71 10.67 10.96
C ARG A 107 15.15 9.86 12.20
N GLU A 108 15.87 10.48 13.14
CA GLU A 108 16.21 9.82 14.41
C GLU A 108 14.98 9.48 15.25
N LYS A 109 13.99 10.37 15.32
CA LYS A 109 12.72 10.10 16.02
C LYS A 109 11.96 8.94 15.38
N ILE A 110 11.89 8.90 14.04
CA ILE A 110 11.25 7.80 13.31
C ILE A 110 11.97 6.49 13.57
N LEU A 111 13.30 6.48 13.53
CA LEU A 111 14.10 5.28 13.82
C LEU A 111 13.92 4.81 15.26
N LYS A 112 13.96 5.71 16.24
CA LYS A 112 13.72 5.39 17.66
C LYS A 112 12.31 4.80 17.88
N ARG A 113 11.27 5.42 17.30
CA ARG A 113 9.88 4.90 17.37
C ARG A 113 9.76 3.53 16.73
N ARG A 114 10.46 3.28 15.64
CA ARG A 114 10.49 1.98 14.99
C ARG A 114 11.15 0.92 15.87
N ASP A 115 12.31 1.24 16.44
CA ASP A 115 13.03 0.34 17.36
C ASP A 115 12.22 0.06 18.65
N GLU A 116 11.52 1.07 19.18
CA GLU A 116 10.63 0.93 20.33
C GLU A 116 9.42 0.05 20.00
N ASN A 117 8.78 0.26 18.84
CA ASN A 117 7.66 -0.56 18.37
C ASN A 117 8.10 -2.02 18.10
N GLU A 118 9.27 -2.25 17.50
CA GLU A 118 9.82 -3.59 17.33
C GLU A 118 10.09 -4.30 18.67
N ARG A 119 10.51 -3.57 19.70
CA ARG A 119 10.69 -4.10 21.07
C ARG A 119 9.36 -4.41 21.75
N LEU A 120 8.35 -3.57 21.59
CA LEU A 120 7.01 -3.78 22.14
C LEU A 120 6.31 -4.96 21.48
N VAL A 121 6.36 -5.06 20.16
CA VAL A 121 5.78 -6.18 19.39
C VAL A 121 6.51 -7.51 19.66
N SER A 122 7.79 -7.50 20.04
CA SER A 122 8.53 -8.72 20.39
C SER A 122 8.13 -9.35 21.74
N ASN A 123 7.45 -8.61 22.61
CA ASN A 123 7.08 -9.07 23.95
C ASN A 123 5.65 -9.59 24.09
N GLU A 124 4.76 -9.25 23.18
CA GLU A 124 3.39 -9.80 23.14
C GLU A 124 3.21 -10.64 21.86
N LYS A 125 3.32 -11.94 21.98
CA LYS A 125 2.85 -12.86 20.95
C LYS A 125 1.33 -12.85 20.96
N VAL A 126 0.75 -11.86 20.27
CA VAL A 126 -0.69 -11.87 19.99
C VAL A 126 -0.96 -13.12 19.16
N ASN A 127 -1.81 -14.02 19.66
CA ASN A 127 -2.24 -15.16 18.89
C ASN A 127 -3.03 -14.65 17.67
N PRO A 128 -2.59 -14.88 16.42
CA PRO A 128 -3.27 -14.35 15.23
C PRO A 128 -4.76 -14.75 15.16
N ASN A 129 -5.09 -15.92 15.71
CA ASN A 129 -6.48 -16.44 15.76
C ASN A 129 -7.35 -15.79 16.84
N SER A 130 -6.78 -14.97 17.74
CA SER A 130 -7.55 -14.21 18.73
C SER A 130 -7.91 -12.80 18.28
N LEU A 131 -7.44 -12.38 17.10
CA LEU A 131 -7.80 -11.10 16.50
C LEU A 131 -9.27 -11.13 16.02
N PRO A 132 -9.98 -9.98 15.99
CA PRO A 132 -11.25 -9.85 15.31
C PRO A 132 -11.20 -10.41 13.88
N ILE A 133 -12.28 -11.00 13.43
CA ILE A 133 -12.33 -11.67 12.10
C ILE A 133 -12.05 -10.69 10.96
N GLU A 134 -12.44 -9.43 11.13
CA GLU A 134 -12.22 -8.35 10.19
C GLU A 134 -10.72 -8.12 9.98
N ILE A 135 -9.95 -8.10 11.06
CA ILE A 135 -8.49 -7.93 11.02
C ILE A 135 -7.82 -9.17 10.42
N GLN A 136 -8.31 -10.39 10.76
CA GLN A 136 -7.79 -11.62 10.17
C GLN A 136 -8.00 -11.63 8.65
N ASN A 137 -9.18 -11.22 8.16
CA ASN A 137 -9.49 -11.15 6.74
C ASN A 137 -8.61 -10.13 5.99
N MET A 138 -8.41 -8.93 6.55
CA MET A 138 -7.50 -7.94 5.99
C MET A 138 -6.06 -8.46 5.97
N ASN A 139 -5.59 -9.07 7.05
CA ASN A 139 -4.26 -9.67 7.12
C ASN A 139 -4.09 -10.79 6.10
N LYS A 140 -5.11 -11.64 5.92
CA LYS A 140 -5.10 -12.70 4.90
C LYS A 140 -4.86 -12.10 3.51
N SER A 141 -5.59 -11.05 3.15
CA SER A 141 -5.44 -10.38 1.85
C SER A 141 -4.04 -9.76 1.70
N LEU A 142 -3.59 -8.97 2.67
CA LEU A 142 -2.30 -8.29 2.62
C LEU A 142 -1.12 -9.27 2.56
N ARG A 143 -1.17 -10.38 3.30
CA ARG A 143 -0.13 -11.42 3.26
C ARG A 143 -0.16 -12.21 1.95
N SER A 144 -1.33 -12.47 1.39
CA SER A 144 -1.44 -13.08 0.06
C SER A 144 -0.79 -12.21 -1.02
N ILE A 145 -0.99 -10.87 -0.97
CA ILE A 145 -0.31 -9.92 -1.84
C ILE A 145 1.21 -10.02 -1.70
N GLU A 146 1.72 -10.08 -0.46
CA GLU A 146 3.17 -10.19 -0.20
C GLU A 146 3.75 -11.50 -0.78
N VAL A 147 3.11 -12.64 -0.55
CA VAL A 147 3.57 -13.95 -1.03
C VAL A 147 3.55 -14.01 -2.55
N VAL A 148 2.43 -13.65 -3.19
CA VAL A 148 2.32 -13.65 -4.67
C VAL A 148 3.29 -12.66 -5.29
N GLY A 149 3.47 -11.49 -4.68
CA GLY A 149 4.45 -10.50 -5.14
C GLY A 149 5.89 -11.03 -5.10
N GLN A 150 6.26 -11.81 -4.08
CA GLN A 150 7.58 -12.46 -4.04
C GLN A 150 7.73 -13.53 -5.13
N ILE A 151 6.67 -14.28 -5.44
CA ILE A 151 6.67 -15.21 -6.57
C ILE A 151 6.94 -14.46 -7.88
N VAL A 152 6.21 -13.37 -8.13
CA VAL A 152 6.39 -12.52 -9.30
C VAL A 152 7.82 -12.01 -9.39
N LYS A 153 8.36 -11.40 -8.32
CA LYS A 153 9.73 -10.89 -8.29
C LYS A 153 10.79 -11.94 -8.57
N ASN A 154 10.68 -13.08 -7.91
CA ASN A 154 11.71 -14.14 -7.98
C ASN A 154 11.67 -14.92 -9.30
N ARG A 155 10.56 -14.83 -10.02
CA ARG A 155 10.33 -15.68 -11.19
C ARG A 155 10.05 -14.90 -12.49
N GLN A 156 10.37 -13.61 -12.55
CA GLN A 156 10.20 -12.76 -13.73
C GLN A 156 10.80 -13.35 -15.01
N GLY A 157 11.92 -14.07 -14.90
CA GLY A 157 12.59 -14.69 -16.04
C GLY A 157 12.11 -16.11 -16.37
N SER A 158 11.24 -16.71 -15.55
CA SER A 158 10.80 -18.12 -15.71
C SER A 158 9.30 -18.29 -15.85
N LEU A 159 8.49 -17.31 -15.49
CA LEU A 159 7.05 -17.30 -15.71
C LEU A 159 6.71 -16.64 -17.06
N PRO A 160 5.70 -17.12 -17.77
CA PRO A 160 5.16 -16.44 -18.95
C PRO A 160 4.68 -15.02 -18.59
N LYS A 161 4.91 -14.04 -19.47
CA LYS A 161 4.45 -12.67 -19.26
C LYS A 161 2.93 -12.53 -19.00
N PRO A 162 2.06 -13.27 -19.69
CA PRO A 162 0.62 -13.25 -19.40
C PRO A 162 0.30 -13.67 -17.96
N ASP A 163 0.97 -14.71 -17.44
CA ASP A 163 0.75 -15.22 -16.08
C ASP A 163 1.17 -14.17 -15.04
N ILE A 164 2.34 -13.53 -15.25
CA ILE A 164 2.81 -12.42 -14.41
C ILE A 164 1.79 -11.28 -14.41
N LYS A 165 1.27 -10.92 -15.58
CA LYS A 165 0.26 -9.86 -15.69
C LYS A 165 -1.00 -10.22 -14.92
N THR A 166 -1.53 -11.43 -15.10
CA THR A 166 -2.70 -11.94 -14.38
C THR A 166 -2.47 -11.91 -12.86
N MET A 167 -1.34 -12.41 -12.38
CA MET A 167 -1.00 -12.39 -10.95
C MET A 167 -0.98 -10.96 -10.39
N VAL A 168 -0.39 -10.00 -11.11
CA VAL A 168 -0.35 -8.60 -10.67
C VAL A 168 -1.73 -7.96 -10.71
N MET A 169 -2.57 -8.27 -11.70
CA MET A 169 -3.95 -7.80 -11.75
C MET A 169 -4.76 -8.31 -10.56
N GLU A 170 -4.61 -9.57 -10.18
CA GLU A 170 -5.25 -10.14 -8.99
C GLU A 170 -4.76 -9.48 -7.69
N MET A 171 -3.46 -9.14 -7.62
CA MET A 171 -2.93 -8.39 -6.48
C MET A 171 -3.55 -6.98 -6.37
N TYR A 172 -3.79 -6.30 -7.51
CA TYR A 172 -4.52 -5.03 -7.52
C TYR A 172 -5.97 -5.21 -7.06
N GLY A 173 -6.64 -6.23 -7.57
CA GLY A 173 -8.00 -6.58 -7.16
C GLY A 173 -8.11 -6.84 -5.66
N ALA A 174 -7.23 -7.67 -5.10
CA ALA A 174 -7.18 -7.96 -3.67
C ALA A 174 -6.90 -6.70 -2.83
N ALA A 175 -5.95 -5.86 -3.27
CA ALA A 175 -5.64 -4.59 -2.61
C ALA A 175 -6.86 -3.65 -2.58
N PHE A 176 -7.55 -3.51 -3.71
CA PHE A 176 -8.73 -2.64 -3.81
C PHE A 176 -9.93 -3.19 -3.02
N ARG A 177 -10.13 -4.51 -2.97
CA ARG A 177 -11.11 -5.14 -2.09
C ARG A 177 -10.80 -4.91 -0.61
N THR A 178 -9.51 -4.98 -0.23
CA THR A 178 -9.08 -4.71 1.15
C THR A 178 -9.37 -3.26 1.57
N ILE A 179 -9.14 -2.30 0.68
CA ILE A 179 -9.47 -0.89 0.93
C ILE A 179 -10.98 -0.71 1.09
N GLY A 180 -11.78 -1.30 0.20
CA GLY A 180 -13.25 -1.24 0.28
C GLY A 180 -13.80 -1.87 1.56
N TYR A 181 -13.25 -3.02 1.95
CA TYR A 181 -13.63 -3.70 3.20
C TYR A 181 -13.33 -2.84 4.43
N PHE A 182 -12.17 -2.19 4.47
CA PHE A 182 -11.84 -1.26 5.54
C PHE A 182 -12.80 -0.07 5.58
N GLY A 183 -13.14 0.50 4.41
CA GLY A 183 -14.12 1.58 4.31
C GLY A 183 -15.49 1.20 4.88
N ALA A 184 -15.97 0.00 4.56
CA ALA A 184 -17.23 -0.51 5.09
C ALA A 184 -17.21 -0.69 6.63
N ILE A 185 -16.08 -1.11 7.21
CA ILE A 185 -15.91 -1.18 8.66
C ILE A 185 -15.97 0.23 9.28
N ILE A 186 -15.23 1.18 8.70
CA ILE A 186 -15.22 2.58 9.18
C ILE A 186 -16.64 3.17 9.15
N GLU A 187 -17.39 2.93 8.08
CA GLU A 187 -18.74 3.44 7.93
C GLU A 187 -19.70 2.81 8.97
N SER A 188 -19.59 1.51 9.21
CA SER A 188 -20.43 0.82 10.22
C SER A 188 -20.12 1.26 11.66
N GLU A 189 -18.87 1.56 11.98
CA GLU A 189 -18.45 1.94 13.34
C GLU A 189 -18.63 3.45 13.62
N ARG A 190 -18.79 4.26 12.59
CA ARG A 190 -18.85 5.72 12.72
C ARG A 190 -19.95 6.20 13.64
N GLU A 191 -21.17 5.67 13.48
CA GLU A 191 -22.32 6.09 14.29
C GLU A 191 -22.12 5.73 15.77
N HIS A 192 -21.63 4.54 16.06
CA HIS A 192 -21.33 4.08 17.42
C HIS A 192 -20.28 4.98 18.10
N VAL A 193 -19.19 5.32 17.37
CA VAL A 193 -18.15 6.20 17.93
C VAL A 193 -18.68 7.59 18.18
N VAL A 194 -19.52 8.13 17.28
CA VAL A 194 -20.15 9.45 17.47
C VAL A 194 -21.03 9.46 18.71
N GLU A 195 -21.89 8.45 18.88
CA GLU A 195 -22.75 8.33 20.05
C GLU A 195 -21.96 8.20 21.35
N ASP A 196 -20.95 7.34 21.39
CA ASP A 196 -20.11 7.12 22.57
C ASP A 196 -19.37 8.40 22.98
N VAL A 197 -18.80 9.12 22.01
CA VAL A 197 -18.05 10.35 22.31
C VAL A 197 -18.98 11.47 22.76
N ILE A 198 -20.17 11.60 22.19
CA ILE A 198 -21.17 12.59 22.60
C ILE A 198 -21.67 12.29 24.02
N ASN A 199 -21.96 11.03 24.34
CA ASN A 199 -22.46 10.62 25.65
C ASN A 199 -21.42 10.78 26.75
N ASN A 200 -20.13 10.65 26.45
CA ASN A 200 -19.02 10.76 27.40
C ASN A 200 -18.30 12.11 27.36
N LYS A 201 -18.82 13.12 26.63
CA LYS A 201 -18.16 14.42 26.52
C LYS A 201 -18.19 15.21 27.83
N ASN A 202 -17.13 15.97 28.10
CA ASN A 202 -17.11 16.98 29.14
C ASN A 202 -17.96 18.21 28.73
N GLU A 203 -18.53 18.93 29.70
CA GLU A 203 -19.30 20.14 29.45
C GLU A 203 -18.46 21.19 28.72
N GLY A 204 -19.00 21.72 27.60
CA GLY A 204 -18.44 22.86 26.86
C GLY A 204 -18.15 22.68 25.37
N ALA A 205 -18.06 21.46 24.86
CA ALA A 205 -17.85 21.23 23.43
C ALA A 205 -19.17 21.10 22.66
N SER A 206 -19.30 21.77 21.52
CA SER A 206 -20.44 21.64 20.62
C SER A 206 -20.46 20.25 19.96
N ASN A 207 -21.65 19.60 19.88
CA ASN A 207 -21.80 18.31 19.21
C ASN A 207 -21.32 18.38 17.74
N ASN A 208 -21.60 19.48 17.04
CA ASN A 208 -21.17 19.65 15.64
C ASN A 208 -19.63 19.71 15.47
N GLU A 209 -18.93 20.31 16.45
CA GLU A 209 -17.46 20.33 16.41
C GLU A 209 -16.86 18.93 16.70
N ILE A 210 -17.50 18.17 17.59
CA ILE A 210 -17.11 16.79 17.92
C ILE A 210 -17.31 15.91 16.68
N ILE A 211 -18.49 15.95 16.06
CA ILE A 211 -18.80 15.18 14.85
C ILE A 211 -17.78 15.51 13.73
N LYS A 212 -17.50 16.78 13.46
CA LYS A 212 -16.50 17.18 12.47
C LYS A 212 -15.11 16.62 12.75
N LYS A 213 -14.69 16.60 14.02
CA LYS A 213 -13.38 16.02 14.39
C LYS A 213 -13.34 14.51 14.19
N ILE A 214 -14.44 13.83 14.51
CA ILE A 214 -14.56 12.38 14.29
C ILE A 214 -14.54 12.08 12.79
N ASP A 215 -15.29 12.81 11.98
CA ASP A 215 -15.30 12.66 10.54
C ASP A 215 -13.91 12.86 9.94
N SER A 216 -13.25 13.96 10.28
CA SER A 216 -11.87 14.21 9.82
C SER A 216 -10.89 13.13 10.26
N PHE A 217 -11.07 12.54 11.45
CA PHE A 217 -10.25 11.43 11.91
C PHE A 217 -10.47 10.17 11.07
N PHE A 218 -11.72 9.80 10.78
CA PHE A 218 -12.04 8.64 9.96
C PHE A 218 -11.57 8.81 8.51
N GLU A 219 -11.78 9.99 7.93
CA GLU A 219 -11.29 10.32 6.58
C GLU A 219 -9.77 10.21 6.49
N LEU A 220 -9.05 10.81 7.44
CA LEU A 220 -7.58 10.73 7.50
C LEU A 220 -7.09 9.31 7.70
N THR A 221 -7.76 8.53 8.54
CA THR A 221 -7.43 7.12 8.79
C THR A 221 -7.65 6.31 7.52
N SER A 222 -8.75 6.54 6.80
CA SER A 222 -9.06 5.89 5.54
C SER A 222 -8.04 6.23 4.45
N LEU A 223 -7.64 7.51 4.32
CA LEU A 223 -6.59 7.91 3.39
C LEU A 223 -5.25 7.23 3.71
N ASN A 224 -4.86 7.22 4.98
CA ASN A 224 -3.62 6.56 5.41
C ASN A 224 -3.66 5.05 5.15
N PHE A 225 -4.81 4.39 5.37
CA PHE A 225 -4.96 2.98 5.08
C PHE A 225 -4.87 2.69 3.57
N CYS A 226 -5.51 3.50 2.74
CA CYS A 226 -5.36 3.41 1.28
C CYS A 226 -3.90 3.50 0.84
N LEU A 227 -3.17 4.50 1.33
CA LEU A 227 -1.74 4.68 1.04
C LEU A 227 -0.88 3.53 1.58
N PHE A 228 -1.22 2.98 2.73
CA PHE A 228 -0.57 1.80 3.31
C PHE A 228 -0.75 0.57 2.41
N VAL A 229 -1.98 0.28 1.96
CA VAL A 229 -2.25 -0.85 1.05
C VAL A 229 -1.52 -0.66 -0.28
N PHE A 230 -1.52 0.55 -0.85
CA PHE A 230 -0.72 0.86 -2.04
C PHE A 230 0.77 0.56 -1.81
N SER A 231 1.30 0.96 -0.66
CA SER A 231 2.70 0.69 -0.31
C SER A 231 2.99 -0.80 -0.18
N LYS A 232 2.04 -1.61 0.29
CA LYS A 232 2.16 -3.08 0.32
C LYS A 232 2.31 -3.66 -1.09
N VAL A 233 1.46 -3.26 -2.04
CA VAL A 233 1.56 -3.69 -3.44
C VAL A 233 2.90 -3.24 -4.05
N ILE A 234 3.28 -1.96 -3.87
CA ILE A 234 4.53 -1.40 -4.39
C ILE A 234 5.74 -2.21 -3.92
N ASN A 235 5.78 -2.53 -2.62
CA ASN A 235 6.90 -3.28 -2.03
C ASN A 235 6.88 -4.75 -2.45
N ALA A 236 5.71 -5.34 -2.62
CA ALA A 236 5.54 -6.73 -2.98
C ALA A 236 6.02 -7.01 -4.42
N VAL A 237 5.61 -6.20 -5.40
CA VAL A 237 5.81 -6.51 -6.83
C VAL A 237 6.69 -5.50 -7.58
N GLY A 238 7.03 -4.36 -6.96
CA GLY A 238 7.77 -3.29 -7.64
C GLY A 238 9.12 -3.73 -8.19
N SER A 239 9.32 -3.49 -9.49
CA SER A 239 10.51 -3.84 -10.26
C SER A 239 10.60 -2.96 -11.50
N LYS A 240 11.83 -2.67 -11.98
CA LYS A 240 12.06 -1.92 -13.22
C LYS A 240 11.67 -2.73 -14.45
N GLU A 241 11.90 -4.02 -14.39
CA GLU A 241 11.72 -4.97 -15.47
C GLU A 241 10.26 -5.13 -15.86
N LEU A 242 9.35 -4.91 -14.90
CA LEU A 242 7.90 -5.03 -15.09
C LEU A 242 7.22 -3.69 -15.43
N ARG A 243 7.96 -2.60 -15.70
CA ARG A 243 7.38 -1.28 -16.00
C ARG A 243 6.27 -1.35 -17.05
N SER A 244 6.54 -1.99 -18.19
CA SER A 244 5.54 -2.12 -19.27
C SER A 244 4.31 -2.92 -18.85
N THR A 245 4.48 -3.91 -17.99
CA THR A 245 3.37 -4.70 -17.45
C THR A 245 2.48 -3.84 -16.56
N PHE A 246 3.03 -2.99 -15.70
CA PHE A 246 2.25 -2.08 -14.85
C PHE A 246 1.46 -1.06 -15.68
N SER A 247 2.06 -0.49 -16.73
CA SER A 247 1.36 0.42 -17.64
C SER A 247 0.19 -0.27 -18.35
N GLN A 248 0.40 -1.46 -18.88
CA GLN A 248 -0.68 -2.26 -19.51
C GLN A 248 -1.81 -2.59 -18.53
N ILE A 249 -1.50 -2.93 -17.28
CA ILE A 249 -2.49 -3.23 -16.26
C ILE A 249 -3.32 -1.97 -15.92
N ALA A 250 -2.66 -0.82 -15.82
CA ALA A 250 -3.35 0.44 -15.55
C ALA A 250 -4.35 0.79 -16.65
N GLU A 251 -3.97 0.58 -17.92
CA GLU A 251 -4.85 0.80 -19.09
C GLU A 251 -6.00 -0.20 -19.12
N GLU A 252 -5.74 -1.48 -18.86
CA GLU A 252 -6.74 -2.55 -18.95
C GLU A 252 -7.79 -2.46 -17.83
N ILE A 253 -7.38 -2.17 -16.60
CA ILE A 253 -8.31 -1.95 -15.49
C ILE A 253 -9.00 -0.58 -15.64
N GLY A 254 -8.31 0.43 -16.13
CA GLY A 254 -8.84 1.76 -16.48
C GLY A 254 -9.26 2.64 -15.29
N THR A 255 -9.25 2.14 -14.05
CA THR A 255 -9.70 2.89 -12.89
C THR A 255 -8.61 3.84 -12.36
N PRO A 256 -9.00 4.98 -11.72
CA PRO A 256 -8.06 5.86 -11.04
C PRO A 256 -7.14 5.13 -10.05
N ALA A 257 -7.69 4.19 -9.24
CA ALA A 257 -6.90 3.40 -8.30
C ALA A 257 -5.78 2.60 -8.99
N ALA A 258 -6.08 1.91 -10.10
CA ALA A 258 -5.09 1.13 -10.85
C ALA A 258 -4.00 2.03 -11.45
N LYS A 259 -4.37 3.17 -12.05
CA LYS A 259 -3.43 4.17 -12.58
C LYS A 259 -2.50 4.72 -11.50
N LEU A 260 -3.04 5.02 -10.31
CA LEU A 260 -2.28 5.53 -9.17
C LEU A 260 -1.30 4.50 -8.60
N VAL A 261 -1.70 3.23 -8.47
CA VAL A 261 -0.80 2.16 -7.99
C VAL A 261 0.32 1.94 -9.01
N SER A 262 0.00 1.83 -10.30
CA SER A 262 0.99 1.65 -11.36
C SER A 262 1.98 2.82 -11.44
N PHE A 263 1.50 4.07 -11.42
CA PHE A 263 2.34 5.26 -11.34
C PHE A 263 3.22 5.25 -10.09
N SER A 264 2.68 4.87 -8.94
CA SER A 264 3.42 4.79 -7.69
C SER A 264 4.56 3.76 -7.74
N ILE A 265 4.31 2.59 -8.34
CA ILE A 265 5.36 1.58 -8.55
C ILE A 265 6.42 2.14 -9.50
N ILE A 266 6.02 2.66 -10.66
CA ILE A 266 6.95 3.19 -11.67
C ILE A 266 7.82 4.29 -11.09
N SER A 267 7.23 5.23 -10.33
CA SER A 267 7.97 6.33 -9.70
C SER A 267 8.95 5.88 -8.60
N CYS A 268 8.72 4.73 -7.95
CA CYS A 268 9.64 4.20 -6.95
C CYS A 268 10.86 3.50 -7.56
N PHE A 269 10.69 2.83 -8.70
CA PHE A 269 11.72 1.95 -9.28
C PHE A 269 12.30 2.46 -10.59
N SER A 270 11.72 3.50 -11.19
CA SER A 270 12.16 4.09 -12.46
C SER A 270 12.10 5.61 -12.42
N LYS A 271 12.73 6.26 -13.39
CA LYS A 271 12.56 7.70 -13.58
C LYS A 271 11.13 8.01 -14.04
N ILE A 272 10.54 9.07 -13.50
CA ILE A 272 9.27 9.61 -14.00
C ILE A 272 9.51 10.14 -15.41
N ALA A 273 8.77 9.60 -16.38
CA ALA A 273 8.70 10.15 -17.73
C ALA A 273 7.71 11.31 -17.73
N ILE A 274 8.14 12.50 -18.10
CA ILE A 274 7.31 13.71 -18.04
C ILE A 274 6.04 13.57 -18.88
N PRO A 275 6.08 13.07 -20.14
CA PRO A 275 4.86 12.88 -20.93
C PRO A 275 3.84 11.94 -20.25
N GLU A 276 4.29 10.81 -19.69
CA GLU A 276 3.40 9.88 -18.96
C GLU A 276 2.77 10.53 -17.72
N LEU A 277 3.50 11.45 -17.05
CA LEU A 277 2.96 12.21 -15.93
C LEU A 277 1.95 13.25 -16.41
N GLU A 278 2.19 13.92 -17.52
CA GLU A 278 1.28 14.89 -18.14
C GLU A 278 -0.03 14.20 -18.54
N ASP A 279 0.03 13.05 -19.20
CA ASP A 279 -1.14 12.26 -19.59
C ASP A 279 -1.93 11.80 -18.36
N LEU A 280 -1.25 11.31 -17.31
CA LEU A 280 -1.90 10.88 -16.07
C LEU A 280 -2.60 12.05 -15.36
N VAL A 281 -1.96 13.21 -15.31
CA VAL A 281 -2.54 14.41 -14.68
C VAL A 281 -3.72 14.93 -15.47
N GLU A 282 -3.66 14.94 -16.81
CA GLU A 282 -4.77 15.34 -17.66
C GLU A 282 -5.99 14.44 -17.46
N ASP A 283 -5.76 13.13 -17.39
CA ASP A 283 -6.80 12.12 -17.19
C ASP A 283 -7.46 12.20 -15.80
N LEU A 284 -6.69 12.54 -14.76
CA LEU A 284 -7.15 12.54 -13.36
C LEU A 284 -7.31 13.93 -12.76
N ARG A 285 -7.19 15.02 -13.53
CA ARG A 285 -7.22 16.42 -13.01
C ARG A 285 -8.48 16.77 -12.25
N ASP A 286 -9.62 16.21 -12.66
CA ASP A 286 -10.92 16.44 -12.05
C ASP A 286 -11.20 15.53 -10.84
N ASN A 287 -10.20 14.76 -10.40
CA ASN A 287 -10.28 13.88 -9.25
C ASN A 287 -9.33 14.39 -8.14
N PRO A 288 -9.84 15.15 -7.13
CA PRO A 288 -9.04 15.71 -6.05
C PRO A 288 -8.27 14.68 -5.24
N VAL A 289 -8.87 13.50 -4.99
CA VAL A 289 -8.23 12.40 -4.26
C VAL A 289 -7.03 11.88 -5.05
N ALA A 290 -7.21 11.58 -6.34
CA ALA A 290 -6.13 11.13 -7.20
C ALA A 290 -5.01 12.17 -7.30
N MET A 291 -5.34 13.44 -7.50
CA MET A 291 -4.35 14.52 -7.57
C MET A 291 -3.58 14.71 -6.27
N SER A 292 -4.21 14.50 -5.11
CA SER A 292 -3.54 14.55 -3.82
C SER A 292 -2.52 13.41 -3.68
N ILE A 293 -2.86 12.20 -4.12
CA ILE A 293 -1.96 11.04 -4.12
C ILE A 293 -0.79 11.26 -5.11
N ILE A 294 -1.07 11.76 -6.33
CA ILE A 294 -0.02 12.06 -7.33
C ILE A 294 0.96 13.09 -6.76
N ARG A 295 0.48 14.19 -6.17
CA ARG A 295 1.33 15.22 -5.57
C ARG A 295 2.20 14.66 -4.44
N ALA A 296 1.64 13.84 -3.57
CA ALA A 296 2.38 13.18 -2.48
C ALA A 296 3.48 12.27 -3.03
N ARG A 297 3.21 11.49 -4.10
CA ARG A 297 4.18 10.62 -4.76
C ARG A 297 5.27 11.39 -5.47
N VAL A 298 4.92 12.41 -6.21
CA VAL A 298 5.89 13.30 -6.90
C VAL A 298 6.78 14.01 -5.88
N ARG A 299 6.23 14.50 -4.77
CA ARG A 299 7.02 15.10 -3.68
C ARG A 299 8.03 14.08 -3.11
N SER A 300 7.59 12.87 -2.80
CA SER A 300 8.46 11.78 -2.34
C SER A 300 9.52 11.41 -3.37
N TYR A 301 9.18 11.36 -4.65
CA TYR A 301 10.13 11.10 -5.74
C TYR A 301 11.20 12.19 -5.82
N LEU A 302 10.82 13.46 -5.83
CA LEU A 302 11.74 14.60 -5.90
C LEU A 302 12.65 14.70 -4.65
N TYR A 303 12.19 14.20 -3.51
CA TYR A 303 12.97 14.14 -2.28
C TYR A 303 14.02 13.01 -2.33
N ASN A 304 13.67 11.86 -2.86
CA ASN A 304 14.52 10.67 -2.82
C ASN A 304 15.47 10.54 -4.04
N ASN A 305 15.18 11.25 -5.14
CA ASN A 305 15.93 11.12 -6.38
C ASN A 305 16.60 12.45 -6.77
N HIS A 306 17.79 12.32 -7.32
CA HIS A 306 18.46 13.47 -7.96
C HIS A 306 17.84 13.69 -9.35
N VAL A 307 17.12 14.81 -9.50
CA VAL A 307 16.50 15.23 -10.76
C VAL A 307 17.14 16.54 -11.18
N ASN A 308 17.53 16.68 -12.46
CA ASN A 308 18.08 17.92 -12.96
C ASN A 308 17.06 19.07 -12.85
N PHE A 309 17.54 20.32 -12.83
CA PHE A 309 16.71 21.49 -12.58
C PHE A 309 15.54 21.64 -13.57
N SER A 310 15.82 21.42 -14.88
CA SER A 310 14.80 21.56 -15.93
C SER A 310 13.66 20.55 -15.77
N ASP A 311 14.00 19.26 -15.62
CA ASP A 311 13.00 18.18 -15.44
C ASP A 311 12.22 18.35 -14.14
N ARG A 312 12.93 18.75 -13.06
CA ARG A 312 12.31 19.05 -11.79
C ARG A 312 11.26 20.14 -11.90
N GLN A 313 11.59 21.25 -12.59
CA GLN A 313 10.66 22.37 -12.78
C GLN A 313 9.43 21.93 -13.60
N LYS A 314 9.63 21.14 -14.65
CA LYS A 314 8.53 20.57 -15.43
C LYS A 314 7.64 19.71 -14.58
N ILE A 315 8.20 18.75 -13.83
CA ILE A 315 7.44 17.85 -12.95
C ILE A 315 6.61 18.65 -11.93
N ILE A 316 7.22 19.65 -11.27
CA ILE A 316 6.52 20.53 -10.31
C ILE A 316 5.34 21.25 -10.96
N ASN A 317 5.55 21.83 -12.14
CA ASN A 317 4.51 22.57 -12.86
C ASN A 317 3.38 21.64 -13.30
N THR A 318 3.69 20.45 -13.83
CA THR A 318 2.68 19.47 -14.28
C THR A 318 1.69 19.11 -13.17
N VAL A 319 2.16 18.88 -11.95
CA VAL A 319 1.30 18.50 -10.83
C VAL A 319 0.83 19.69 -9.99
N ASN A 320 1.20 20.89 -10.37
CA ASN A 320 0.88 22.13 -9.67
C ASN A 320 1.27 22.11 -8.18
N LEU A 321 2.53 21.70 -7.90
CA LEU A 321 3.11 21.78 -6.56
C LEU A 321 3.52 23.21 -6.22
N ASN A 322 3.33 23.60 -4.95
CA ASN A 322 3.77 24.90 -4.48
C ASN A 322 5.31 24.99 -4.56
N PRO A 323 5.91 26.06 -5.14
CA PRO A 323 7.36 26.25 -5.22
C PRO A 323 8.06 26.20 -3.86
N ARG A 324 7.40 26.55 -2.76
CA ARG A 324 7.94 26.44 -1.39
C ARG A 324 8.19 25.01 -0.97
N ASP A 325 7.38 24.07 -1.40
CA ASP A 325 7.59 22.64 -1.18
C ASP A 325 8.81 22.12 -1.95
N SER A 326 9.22 22.81 -3.00
CA SER A 326 10.38 22.47 -3.81
C SER A 326 11.72 22.88 -3.16
N HIS A 327 11.75 23.92 -2.32
CA HIS A 327 12.97 24.41 -1.65
C HIS A 327 13.47 23.48 -0.54
N ILE A 328 12.60 22.73 0.12
CA ILE A 328 12.96 21.72 1.13
C ILE A 328 13.88 20.64 0.53
N VAL A 329 13.83 20.44 -0.78
CA VAL A 329 14.60 19.43 -1.51
C VAL A 329 15.93 19.97 -2.08
N ALA A 330 16.09 21.31 -2.21
CA ALA A 330 17.27 21.92 -2.83
C ALA A 330 18.54 21.90 -1.96
N ASN A 331 18.41 21.70 -0.65
CA ASN A 331 19.49 21.84 0.34
C ASN A 331 20.13 20.53 0.83
N LYS A 332 20.04 19.43 0.08
CA LYS A 332 20.85 18.24 0.40
C LYS A 332 22.29 18.49 -0.06
N PRO A 333 23.27 18.56 0.86
CA PRO A 333 24.67 18.63 0.45
C PRO A 333 25.01 17.37 -0.36
N SER A 334 25.62 17.57 -1.53
CA SER A 334 26.14 16.47 -2.33
C SER A 334 27.07 15.63 -1.46
N ARG A 335 26.73 14.36 -1.22
CA ARG A 335 27.69 13.41 -0.66
C ARG A 335 28.86 13.35 -1.62
N LYS A 336 29.96 14.00 -1.26
CA LYS A 336 31.26 13.76 -1.89
C LYS A 336 31.56 12.28 -1.71
N SER A 337 31.62 11.56 -2.81
CA SER A 337 32.17 10.20 -2.88
C SER A 337 33.58 10.23 -2.25
N ARG A 338 33.76 9.51 -1.20
CA ARG A 338 35.07 9.00 -0.77
C ARG A 338 35.14 7.51 -1.08
#